data_201425c69489a7e02046fc2566da35a2
#
_entry.id   201425c69489a7e02046fc2566da35a2
#
_cell.length_a   1.000
_cell.length_b   1.000
_cell.length_c   1.000
_cell.angle_alpha   90.00
_cell.angle_beta   90.00
_cell.angle_gamma   90.00
#
_symmetry.space_group_name_H-M   'P 1'
#
loop_
_entity.id
_entity.type
_entity.pdbx_description
1 polymer ?
#
loop_
_entity_poly.entity_id
_entity_poly.type
_entity_poly.pdbx_seq_one_letter_code
_entity_poly.pdbx_strand_id
1 'polypeptide(L)'
;MTILTGLMMVLTAQSEIVTALRPAIREAAAKNGVDPVLMEAIIRHESANATSSAARRKNNLAGIMGRRGQRRYESKEACVQDLAELLAKYRSKGRVTLVQISRAYCSSHQHWVRGVSAYMANIRAGKVKEVKPETPKG
;
A
#
# COMPACT_ATOMS: atom_id res chain seq x y z
N MET A 1 -11.14 0.87 29.63
CA MET A 1 -10.24 -0.22 29.21
C MET A 1 -10.75 -0.93 27.97
N THR A 2 -11.99 -1.39 28.00
CA THR A 2 -12.61 -2.10 26.88
C THR A 2 -12.68 -1.28 25.60
N ILE A 3 -12.99 0.02 25.68
CA ILE A 3 -13.09 0.90 24.51
C ILE A 3 -11.74 1.05 23.85
N LEU A 4 -10.70 1.29 24.63
CA LEU A 4 -9.33 1.45 24.12
C LEU A 4 -8.82 0.16 23.49
N THR A 5 -9.13 -0.98 24.12
CA THR A 5 -8.80 -2.30 23.57
C THR A 5 -9.46 -2.52 22.22
N GLY A 6 -10.74 -2.18 22.08
CA GLY A 6 -11.47 -2.32 20.84
C GLY A 6 -10.85 -1.49 19.72
N LEU A 7 -10.48 -0.24 20.02
CA LEU A 7 -9.81 0.64 19.05
C LEU A 7 -8.48 0.07 18.59
N MET A 8 -7.66 -0.41 19.53
CA MET A 8 -6.37 -1.02 19.21
C MET A 8 -6.53 -2.24 18.31
N MET A 9 -7.51 -3.08 18.59
CA MET A 9 -7.75 -4.26 17.78
C MET A 9 -8.22 -3.93 16.36
N VAL A 10 -9.03 -2.89 16.20
CA VAL A 10 -9.47 -2.45 14.87
C VAL A 10 -8.28 -1.94 14.06
N LEU A 11 -7.42 -1.10 14.65
CA LEU A 11 -6.22 -0.59 13.98
C LEU A 11 -5.26 -1.71 13.61
N THR A 12 -5.08 -2.69 14.51
CA THR A 12 -4.25 -3.87 14.26
C THR A 12 -4.77 -4.68 13.08
N ALA A 13 -6.09 -4.94 13.04
CA ALA A 13 -6.72 -5.69 11.95
C ALA A 13 -6.53 -4.98 10.61
N GLN A 14 -6.64 -3.65 10.56
CA GLN A 14 -6.40 -2.88 9.34
C GLN A 14 -4.97 -3.01 8.84
N SER A 15 -3.99 -2.91 9.74
CA SER A 15 -2.57 -3.10 9.39
C SER A 15 -2.31 -4.53 8.91
N GLU A 16 -2.98 -5.52 9.50
CA GLU A 16 -2.84 -6.93 9.12
C GLU A 16 -3.36 -7.22 7.73
N ILE A 17 -4.33 -6.45 7.22
CA ILE A 17 -4.83 -6.62 5.85
C ILE A 17 -3.67 -6.45 4.86
N VAL A 18 -2.87 -5.40 5.01
CA VAL A 18 -1.74 -5.16 4.12
C VAL A 18 -0.65 -6.21 4.34
N THR A 19 -0.35 -6.56 5.58
CA THR A 19 0.62 -7.61 5.90
C THR A 19 0.21 -8.94 5.27
N ALA A 20 -1.07 -9.28 5.34
CA ALA A 20 -1.60 -10.51 4.74
C ALA A 20 -1.47 -10.54 3.21
N LEU A 21 -1.35 -9.39 2.57
CA LEU A 21 -1.15 -9.29 1.12
C LEU A 21 0.31 -9.44 0.70
N ARG A 22 1.26 -9.54 1.63
CA ARG A 22 2.69 -9.64 1.30
C ARG A 22 3.03 -10.78 0.36
N PRO A 23 2.49 -12.00 0.51
CA PRO A 23 2.75 -13.05 -0.48
C PRO A 23 2.33 -12.63 -1.89
N ALA A 24 1.16 -12.03 -2.04
CA ALA A 24 0.67 -11.54 -3.33
C ALA A 24 1.54 -10.40 -3.88
N ILE A 25 1.97 -9.49 -2.99
CA ILE A 25 2.86 -8.38 -3.36
C ILE A 25 4.20 -8.93 -3.87
N ARG A 26 4.79 -9.87 -3.15
CA ARG A 26 6.07 -10.47 -3.53
C ARG A 26 6.00 -11.21 -4.87
N GLU A 27 4.92 -11.94 -5.07
CA GLU A 27 4.70 -12.67 -6.32
C GLU A 27 4.54 -11.72 -7.50
N ALA A 28 3.69 -10.71 -7.37
CA ALA A 28 3.48 -9.72 -8.43
C ALA A 28 4.75 -8.91 -8.71
N ALA A 29 5.48 -8.54 -7.66
CA ALA A 29 6.74 -7.81 -7.78
C ALA A 29 7.78 -8.63 -8.54
N ALA A 30 7.94 -9.90 -8.19
CA ALA A 30 8.89 -10.79 -8.86
C ALA A 30 8.54 -10.97 -10.35
N LYS A 31 7.28 -11.16 -10.66
CA LYS A 31 6.79 -11.32 -12.03
C LYS A 31 7.06 -10.09 -12.89
N ASN A 32 7.01 -8.90 -12.31
CA ASN A 32 7.12 -7.64 -13.04
C ASN A 32 8.49 -6.97 -12.83
N GLY A 33 9.36 -7.57 -12.04
CA GLY A 33 10.68 -7.01 -11.77
C GLY A 33 10.64 -5.69 -11.02
N VAL A 34 9.69 -5.51 -10.10
CA VAL A 34 9.56 -4.30 -9.29
C VAL A 34 9.87 -4.61 -7.83
N ASP A 35 10.17 -3.55 -7.06
CA ASP A 35 10.51 -3.69 -5.64
C ASP A 35 9.25 -3.93 -4.80
N PRO A 36 9.14 -5.06 -4.09
CA PRO A 36 7.99 -5.33 -3.24
C PRO A 36 7.86 -4.35 -2.06
N VAL A 37 8.96 -3.80 -1.56
CA VAL A 37 8.93 -2.80 -0.49
C VAL A 37 8.29 -1.51 -1.01
N LEU A 38 8.63 -1.09 -2.21
CA LEU A 38 8.01 0.07 -2.85
C LEU A 38 6.51 -0.16 -3.02
N MET A 39 6.11 -1.33 -3.49
CA MET A 39 4.68 -1.66 -3.67
C MET A 39 3.92 -1.58 -2.34
N GLU A 40 4.43 -2.20 -1.31
CA GLU A 40 3.79 -2.16 0.01
C GLU A 40 3.72 -0.74 0.56
N ALA A 41 4.77 0.05 0.38
CA ALA A 41 4.80 1.44 0.83
C ALA A 41 3.75 2.30 0.12
N ILE A 42 3.60 2.12 -1.18
CA ILE A 42 2.57 2.82 -1.96
C ILE A 42 1.18 2.42 -1.46
N ILE A 43 0.94 1.13 -1.27
CA ILE A 43 -0.34 0.63 -0.78
C ILE A 43 -0.67 1.24 0.58
N ARG A 44 0.27 1.25 1.51
CA ARG A 44 0.03 1.82 2.83
C ARG A 44 -0.24 3.32 2.78
N HIS A 45 0.51 4.03 1.97
CA HIS A 45 0.35 5.48 1.82
C HIS A 45 -0.99 5.84 1.16
N GLU A 46 -1.31 5.19 0.04
CA GLU A 46 -2.50 5.52 -0.75
C GLU A 46 -3.80 5.07 -0.09
N SER A 47 -3.78 3.95 0.63
CA SER A 47 -4.98 3.37 1.22
C SER A 47 -5.14 3.69 2.71
N ALA A 48 -4.23 4.47 3.30
CA ALA A 48 -4.17 4.68 4.75
C ALA A 48 -4.21 3.33 5.49
N ASN A 49 -3.32 2.43 5.13
CA ASN A 49 -3.25 1.05 5.66
C ASN A 49 -4.56 0.27 5.48
N ALA A 50 -5.16 0.41 4.30
CA ALA A 50 -6.41 -0.26 3.90
C ALA A 50 -7.66 0.28 4.59
N THR A 51 -7.61 1.48 5.15
CA THR A 51 -8.78 2.10 5.80
C THR A 51 -9.59 3.00 4.88
N SER A 52 -9.02 3.41 3.73
CA SER A 52 -9.68 4.37 2.84
C SER A 52 -10.98 3.81 2.25
N SER A 53 -11.87 4.70 1.85
CA SER A 53 -13.13 4.33 1.20
C SER A 53 -12.87 3.52 -0.07
N ALA A 54 -11.89 3.94 -0.88
CA ALA A 54 -11.53 3.23 -2.11
C ALA A 54 -11.04 1.81 -1.82
N ALA A 55 -10.22 1.64 -0.77
CA ALA A 55 -9.72 0.32 -0.37
C ALA A 55 -10.86 -0.60 0.05
N ARG A 56 -11.81 -0.07 0.82
CA ARG A 56 -12.92 -0.86 1.35
C ARG A 56 -14.00 -1.16 0.32
N ARG A 57 -14.32 -0.19 -0.52
CA ARG A 57 -15.48 -0.29 -1.44
C ARG A 57 -15.11 -0.75 -2.83
N LYS A 58 -13.88 -0.48 -3.25
CA LYS A 58 -13.42 -0.75 -4.63
C LYS A 58 -12.25 -1.70 -4.68
N ASN A 59 -11.79 -2.20 -3.55
CA ASN A 59 -10.55 -2.97 -3.43
C ASN A 59 -9.35 -2.23 -4.05
N ASN A 60 -9.42 -0.90 -4.10
CA ASN A 60 -8.36 -0.08 -4.67
C ASN A 60 -7.44 0.41 -3.56
N LEU A 61 -6.35 -0.30 -3.37
CA LEU A 61 -5.36 -0.03 -2.32
C LEU A 61 -4.29 0.97 -2.75
N ALA A 62 -4.22 1.26 -4.03
CA ALA A 62 -3.10 2.00 -4.59
C ALA A 62 -3.51 3.34 -5.23
N GLY A 63 -4.76 3.73 -5.12
CA GLY A 63 -5.24 4.97 -5.67
C GLY A 63 -5.20 5.02 -7.20
N ILE A 64 -5.24 3.88 -7.86
CA ILE A 64 -5.12 3.82 -9.32
C ILE A 64 -6.37 4.37 -9.97
N MET A 65 -6.17 5.31 -10.88
CA MET A 65 -7.26 5.98 -11.59
C MET A 65 -7.60 5.25 -12.89
N GLY A 66 -8.90 5.22 -13.19
CA GLY A 66 -9.41 4.78 -14.47
C GLY A 66 -10.12 5.92 -15.17
N ARG A 67 -10.86 5.62 -16.22
CA ARG A 67 -11.57 6.65 -17.00
C ARG A 67 -12.65 7.38 -16.20
N ARG A 68 -13.26 6.67 -15.22
CA ARG A 68 -14.40 7.19 -14.45
C ARG A 68 -14.05 7.43 -12.99
N GLY A 69 -12.81 7.80 -12.70
CA GLY A 69 -12.32 7.99 -11.35
C GLY A 69 -11.52 6.80 -10.87
N GLN A 70 -11.53 6.55 -9.57
CA GLN A 70 -10.77 5.45 -9.00
C GLN A 70 -11.26 4.11 -9.52
N ARG A 71 -10.32 3.28 -9.98
CA ARG A 71 -10.62 1.97 -10.55
C ARG A 71 -11.16 1.03 -9.48
N ARG A 72 -12.10 0.18 -9.88
CA ARG A 72 -12.66 -0.88 -9.03
C ARG A 72 -12.03 -2.20 -9.40
N TYR A 73 -11.66 -3.00 -8.40
CA TYR A 73 -11.06 -4.32 -8.60
C TYR A 73 -11.95 -5.40 -8.00
N GLU A 74 -11.89 -6.60 -8.57
CA GLU A 74 -12.61 -7.77 -8.07
C GLU A 74 -12.09 -8.21 -6.70
N SER A 75 -10.81 -7.98 -6.45
CA SER A 75 -10.14 -8.36 -5.21
C SER A 75 -8.99 -7.41 -4.93
N LYS A 76 -8.48 -7.45 -3.71
CA LYS A 76 -7.29 -6.69 -3.34
C LYS A 76 -6.06 -7.20 -4.09
N GLU A 77 -6.00 -8.52 -4.32
CA GLU A 77 -4.93 -9.15 -5.08
C GLU A 77 -4.90 -8.66 -6.53
N ALA A 78 -6.07 -8.45 -7.13
CA ALA A 78 -6.15 -7.89 -8.48
C ALA A 78 -5.58 -6.47 -8.54
N CYS A 79 -5.81 -5.67 -7.51
CA CYS A 79 -5.21 -4.34 -7.39
C CYS A 79 -3.68 -4.44 -7.26
N VAL A 80 -3.18 -5.38 -6.48
CA VAL A 80 -1.74 -5.61 -6.31
C VAL A 80 -1.09 -5.95 -7.65
N GLN A 81 -1.70 -6.81 -8.44
CA GLN A 81 -1.21 -7.16 -9.79
C GLN A 81 -1.16 -5.92 -10.68
N ASP A 82 -2.21 -5.13 -10.70
CA ASP A 82 -2.28 -3.92 -11.53
C ASP A 82 -1.23 -2.89 -11.13
N LEU A 83 -0.98 -2.74 -9.82
CA LEU A 83 0.07 -1.86 -9.33
C LEU A 83 1.46 -2.30 -9.83
N ALA A 84 1.75 -3.59 -9.75
CA ALA A 84 3.03 -4.11 -10.24
C ALA A 84 3.22 -3.85 -11.73
N GLU A 85 2.19 -4.08 -12.52
CA GLU A 85 2.22 -3.82 -13.96
C GLU A 85 2.38 -2.32 -14.26
N LEU A 86 1.72 -1.47 -13.49
CA LEU A 86 1.84 -0.02 -13.64
C LEU A 86 3.27 0.45 -13.35
N LEU A 87 3.88 -0.04 -12.29
CA LEU A 87 5.26 0.32 -11.93
C LEU A 87 6.26 -0.20 -12.97
N ALA A 88 6.03 -1.38 -13.50
CA ALA A 88 6.84 -1.91 -14.59
C ALA A 88 6.74 -1.05 -15.85
N LYS A 89 5.53 -0.58 -16.15
CA LYS A 89 5.29 0.33 -17.27
C LYS A 89 6.01 1.66 -17.07
N TYR A 90 5.96 2.22 -15.86
CA TYR A 90 6.71 3.45 -15.56
C TYR A 90 8.20 3.25 -15.78
N ARG A 91 8.74 2.14 -15.28
CA ARG A 91 10.15 1.83 -15.44
C ARG A 91 10.55 1.72 -16.93
N SER A 92 9.71 1.09 -17.73
CA SER A 92 9.97 0.97 -19.18
C SER A 92 10.03 2.34 -19.86
N LYS A 93 9.45 3.36 -19.25
CA LYS A 93 9.49 4.74 -19.73
C LYS A 93 10.54 5.60 -19.01
N GLY A 94 11.45 4.98 -18.29
CA GLY A 94 12.51 5.68 -17.57
C GLY A 94 12.12 6.29 -16.23
N ARG A 95 10.95 5.95 -15.69
CA ARG A 95 10.48 6.44 -14.38
C ARG A 95 10.83 5.42 -13.31
N VAL A 96 11.97 5.61 -12.65
CA VAL A 96 12.54 4.66 -11.71
C VAL A 96 12.62 5.21 -10.29
N THR A 97 12.98 6.48 -10.13
CA THR A 97 13.11 7.10 -8.81
C THR A 97 11.74 7.45 -8.24
N LEU A 98 11.66 7.60 -6.91
CA LEU A 98 10.42 8.01 -6.25
C LEU A 98 9.91 9.33 -6.81
N VAL A 99 10.79 10.28 -7.08
CA VAL A 99 10.40 11.58 -7.64
C VAL A 99 9.80 11.41 -9.03
N GLN A 100 10.43 10.59 -9.88
CA GLN A 100 9.93 10.34 -11.23
C GLN A 100 8.57 9.63 -11.21
N ILE A 101 8.41 8.65 -10.34
CA ILE A 101 7.15 7.92 -10.17
C ILE A 101 6.07 8.86 -9.63
N SER A 102 6.41 9.70 -8.65
CA SER A 102 5.46 10.61 -8.03
C SER A 102 4.82 11.56 -9.04
N ARG A 103 5.58 12.02 -10.01
CA ARG A 103 5.09 12.93 -11.05
C ARG A 103 4.05 12.30 -11.95
N ALA A 104 4.14 10.98 -12.15
CA ALA A 104 3.16 10.24 -12.92
C ALA A 104 1.98 9.77 -12.06
N TYR A 105 2.21 9.58 -10.76
CA TYR A 105 1.26 8.95 -9.87
C TYR A 105 0.28 9.94 -9.24
N CYS A 106 0.74 11.09 -8.82
CA CYS A 106 -0.12 12.06 -8.14
C CYS A 106 0.34 13.50 -8.32
N SER A 107 -0.54 14.45 -7.98
CA SER A 107 -0.26 15.88 -8.06
C SER A 107 0.56 16.41 -6.88
N SER A 108 0.47 15.79 -5.71
CA SER A 108 1.15 16.21 -4.49
C SER A 108 2.50 15.50 -4.35
N HIS A 109 3.43 15.78 -5.24
CA HIS A 109 4.69 15.04 -5.38
C HIS A 109 5.50 14.94 -4.10
N GLN A 110 5.75 16.06 -3.44
CA GLN A 110 6.62 16.09 -2.25
C GLN A 110 5.99 15.32 -1.09
N HIS A 111 4.70 15.49 -0.88
CA HIS A 111 3.98 14.74 0.15
C HIS A 111 4.02 13.24 -0.12
N TRP A 112 3.81 12.86 -1.36
CA TRP A 112 3.84 11.46 -1.77
C TRP A 112 5.23 10.84 -1.55
N VAL A 113 6.28 11.53 -2.00
CA VAL A 113 7.66 11.04 -1.83
C VAL A 113 8.01 10.87 -0.35
N ARG A 114 7.65 11.83 0.50
CA ARG A 114 7.91 11.74 1.93
C ARG A 114 7.16 10.58 2.57
N GLY A 115 5.88 10.44 2.26
CA GLY A 115 5.05 9.39 2.83
C GLY A 115 5.52 8.01 2.41
N VAL A 116 5.75 7.80 1.12
CA VAL A 116 6.21 6.52 0.60
C VAL A 116 7.60 6.18 1.13
N SER A 117 8.52 7.15 1.15
CA SER A 117 9.87 6.95 1.71
C SER A 117 9.83 6.52 3.16
N ALA A 118 8.98 7.16 3.96
CA ALA A 118 8.84 6.84 5.38
C ALA A 118 8.32 5.40 5.56
N TYR A 119 7.32 5.01 4.79
CA TYR A 119 6.82 3.63 4.83
C TYR A 119 7.88 2.63 4.39
N MET A 120 8.64 2.93 3.33
CA MET A 120 9.72 2.04 2.90
C MET A 120 10.76 1.82 4.02
N ALA A 121 11.16 2.88 4.70
CA ALA A 121 12.08 2.79 5.82
C ALA A 121 11.50 1.94 6.96
N ASN A 122 10.25 2.15 7.30
CA ASN A 122 9.56 1.38 8.35
C ASN A 122 9.43 -0.10 7.98
N ILE A 123 9.08 -0.41 6.73
CA ILE A 123 8.97 -1.79 6.26
C ILE A 123 10.32 -2.49 6.36
N ARG A 124 11.39 -1.84 5.90
CA ARG A 124 12.75 -2.41 5.98
C ARG A 124 13.22 -2.61 7.41
N ALA A 125 12.79 -1.75 8.32
CA ALA A 125 13.11 -1.87 9.74
C ALA A 125 12.20 -2.85 10.50
N GLY A 126 11.20 -3.44 9.82
CA GLY A 126 10.26 -4.37 10.44
C GLY A 126 9.20 -3.71 11.32
N LYS A 127 9.06 -2.38 11.27
CA LYS A 127 8.14 -1.65 12.17
C LYS A 127 6.66 -1.81 11.83
N VAL A 128 6.33 -2.14 10.58
CA VAL A 128 4.95 -2.39 10.14
C VAL A 128 4.71 -3.87 9.83
N LYS A 129 5.70 -4.71 10.10
CA LYS A 129 5.68 -6.13 9.75
C LYS A 129 4.81 -6.94 10.67
N GLU A 130 4.86 -6.63 11.95
CA GLU A 130 4.24 -7.42 12.98
C GLU A 130 3.39 -6.55 13.87
N VAL A 131 2.24 -6.15 13.34
CA VAL A 131 1.25 -5.52 14.19
C VAL A 131 0.51 -6.66 14.87
N LYS A 132 1.06 -7.13 15.97
CA LYS A 132 0.38 -8.12 16.79
C LYS A 132 -0.77 -7.42 17.52
N PRO A 133 -1.90 -8.12 17.67
CA PRO A 133 -2.94 -7.59 18.54
C PRO A 133 -2.31 -7.33 19.91
N GLU A 134 -2.23 -6.08 20.27
CA GLU A 134 -1.70 -5.72 21.59
C GLU A 134 -2.59 -6.35 22.63
N THR A 135 -1.99 -7.17 23.48
CA THR A 135 -2.69 -7.60 24.67
C THR A 135 -2.89 -6.37 25.53
N PRO A 136 -4.14 -5.98 25.81
CA PRO A 136 -4.34 -4.78 26.60
C PRO A 136 -3.72 -4.97 27.97
N LYS A 137 -2.76 -4.13 28.25
CA LYS A 137 -2.14 -4.15 29.55
C LYS A 137 -3.01 -3.35 30.51
N GLY A 138 -3.58 -4.03 31.43
CA GLY A 138 -4.26 -3.46 32.58
C GLY A 138 -5.48 -2.67 32.30
#